data_d3830bbbce909fee7ab44e262a5fe1b2
#
_entry.id   d3830bbbce909fee7ab44e262a5fe1b2
#
_cell.length_a   1.000
_cell.length_b   1.000
_cell.length_c   1.000
_cell.angle_alpha   90.00
_cell.angle_beta   90.00
_cell.angle_gamma   90.00
#
_symmetry.space_group_name_H-M   'P 1'
#
loop_
_entity.id
_entity.type
_entity.pdbx_description
1 polymer ?
#
loop_
_entity_poly.entity_id
_entity_poly.type
_entity_poly.pdbx_seq_one_letter_code
_entity_poly.pdbx_strand_id
1 'polypeptide(L)'
;MSTSSSASALGRRAGPLDGLIGEIDRALRVLSGAATAARPYPAQAPEAPDALSEREKRHAAGLMRVNHVGEVCAQALYRGQAAACREPAARALLREAAAEEVDHLAWCHERLRELGSRPSLLNPFWYTGSXXXXXXXXXXLGVLASYAGVPRNLGFMAETERQVEAHLDGHLRTLPVQDQRSRDIVQKMKEDEAQHRASAERAGGVPLPAPVRGAMRAMSKVMTSTAYWL
;
A
#
# COMPACT_ATOMS: atom_id res chain seq x y z
N MET A 1 -7.50 -52.98 21.40
CA MET A 1 -8.13 -52.52 20.16
C MET A 1 -8.56 -51.09 20.37
N SER A 2 -7.75 -50.17 19.87
CA SER A 2 -8.02 -48.72 20.02
C SER A 2 -8.54 -48.18 18.68
N THR A 3 -9.81 -47.81 18.66
CA THR A 3 -10.41 -47.22 17.45
C THR A 3 -10.12 -45.72 17.44
N SER A 4 -9.15 -45.35 16.62
CA SER A 4 -8.87 -43.92 16.34
C SER A 4 -9.99 -43.38 15.46
N SER A 5 -10.86 -42.56 16.02
CA SER A 5 -11.89 -41.86 15.28
C SER A 5 -11.28 -40.59 14.66
N SER A 6 -11.00 -40.64 13.36
CA SER A 6 -10.58 -39.49 12.59
C SER A 6 -11.81 -38.60 12.37
N ALA A 7 -11.94 -37.57 13.17
CA ALA A 7 -12.91 -36.50 12.90
C ALA A 7 -12.44 -35.71 11.66
N SER A 8 -13.04 -36.01 10.51
CA SER A 8 -12.84 -35.25 9.28
C SER A 8 -13.42 -33.85 9.52
N ALA A 9 -12.55 -32.86 9.66
CA ALA A 9 -12.98 -31.47 9.69
C ALA A 9 -13.56 -31.14 8.29
N LEU A 10 -14.89 -31.04 8.22
CA LEU A 10 -15.60 -30.56 7.03
C LEU A 10 -15.20 -29.11 6.80
N GLY A 11 -14.15 -28.91 6.01
CA GLY A 11 -13.74 -27.61 5.57
C GLY A 11 -14.84 -26.97 4.74
N ARG A 12 -15.55 -26.02 5.32
CA ARG A 12 -16.57 -25.22 4.61
C ARG A 12 -15.92 -24.56 3.41
N ARG A 13 -16.39 -24.82 2.21
CA ARG A 13 -15.94 -24.12 1.00
C ARG A 13 -16.34 -22.66 1.10
N ALA A 14 -15.34 -21.78 0.99
CA ALA A 14 -15.58 -20.34 1.03
C ALA A 14 -16.46 -19.93 -0.16
N GLY A 15 -17.58 -19.29 0.13
CA GLY A 15 -18.51 -18.77 -0.87
C GLY A 15 -18.17 -17.33 -1.26
N PRO A 16 -18.89 -16.78 -2.25
CA PRO A 16 -18.67 -15.36 -2.63
C PRO A 16 -18.90 -14.38 -1.48
N LEU A 17 -19.81 -14.70 -0.56
CA LEU A 17 -20.06 -13.87 0.64
C LEU A 17 -18.85 -13.89 1.58
N ASP A 18 -18.18 -15.03 1.74
CA ASP A 18 -16.98 -15.12 2.59
C ASP A 18 -15.86 -14.24 2.02
N GLY A 19 -15.77 -14.19 0.69
CA GLY A 19 -14.82 -13.31 0.00
C GLY A 19 -15.11 -11.84 0.28
N LEU A 20 -16.37 -11.44 0.17
CA LEU A 20 -16.80 -10.06 0.44
C LEU A 20 -16.57 -9.69 1.91
N ILE A 21 -16.96 -10.57 2.84
CA ILE A 21 -16.74 -10.36 4.28
C ILE A 21 -15.26 -10.20 4.57
N GLY A 22 -14.40 -11.03 3.94
CA GLY A 22 -12.95 -10.94 4.09
C GLY A 22 -12.38 -9.62 3.59
N GLU A 23 -12.92 -9.08 2.50
CA GLU A 23 -12.48 -7.77 2.00
C GLU A 23 -12.92 -6.63 2.91
N ILE A 24 -14.15 -6.71 3.47
CA ILE A 24 -14.65 -5.72 4.43
C ILE A 24 -13.80 -5.77 5.72
N ASP A 25 -13.51 -6.95 6.25
CA ASP A 25 -12.66 -7.09 7.45
C ASP A 25 -11.27 -6.48 7.21
N ARG A 26 -10.66 -6.77 6.05
CA ARG A 26 -9.36 -6.19 5.71
C ARG A 26 -9.41 -4.66 5.60
N ALA A 27 -10.45 -4.13 4.96
CA ALA A 27 -10.66 -2.69 4.85
C ALA A 27 -10.76 -2.05 6.25
N LEU A 28 -11.53 -2.68 7.13
CA LEU A 28 -11.70 -2.19 8.51
C LEU A 28 -10.36 -2.22 9.28
N ARG A 29 -9.56 -3.27 9.13
CA ARG A 29 -8.23 -3.37 9.75
C ARG A 29 -7.30 -2.27 9.27
N VAL A 30 -7.29 -2.01 7.98
CA VAL A 30 -6.48 -0.93 7.37
C VAL A 30 -6.89 0.43 7.94
N LEU A 31 -8.20 0.70 7.94
CA LEU A 31 -8.73 2.01 8.35
C LEU A 31 -8.64 2.24 9.87
N SER A 32 -8.74 1.17 10.67
CA SER A 32 -8.65 1.26 12.13
C SER A 32 -7.20 1.25 12.66
N GLY A 33 -6.22 1.01 11.79
CA GLY A 33 -4.82 0.87 12.20
C GLY A 33 -4.52 -0.47 12.87
N ALA A 34 -5.43 -1.44 12.75
CA ALA A 34 -5.25 -2.78 13.31
C ALA A 34 -4.49 -3.71 12.34
N ALA A 35 -4.01 -3.19 11.22
CA ALA A 35 -3.18 -3.95 10.29
C ALA A 35 -1.83 -4.26 10.96
N THR A 36 -1.43 -5.54 10.91
CA THR A 36 -0.17 -6.02 11.51
C THR A 36 0.77 -6.48 10.42
N ALA A 37 2.02 -6.07 10.51
CA ALA A 37 3.05 -6.50 9.56
C ALA A 37 3.39 -7.98 9.75
N ALA A 38 3.61 -8.68 8.66
CA ALA A 38 4.15 -10.05 8.66
C ALA A 38 5.67 -10.02 8.71
N ARG A 39 6.29 -8.98 8.16
CA ARG A 39 7.75 -8.81 8.13
C ARG A 39 8.23 -7.94 9.30
N PRO A 40 9.50 -8.10 9.72
CA PRO A 40 10.06 -7.28 10.81
C PRO A 40 10.04 -5.78 10.50
N TYR A 41 9.90 -4.98 11.54
CA TYR A 41 9.97 -3.52 11.45
C TYR A 41 11.40 -3.12 11.03
N PRO A 42 11.59 -2.35 9.96
CA PRO A 42 12.93 -2.05 9.44
C PRO A 42 13.79 -1.19 10.37
N ALA A 43 13.16 -0.31 11.15
CA ALA A 43 13.89 0.63 12.01
C ALA A 43 14.33 -0.05 13.30
N GLN A 44 15.52 -0.66 13.27
CA GLN A 44 16.09 -1.41 14.41
C GLN A 44 16.87 -0.51 15.38
N ALA A 45 17.39 0.63 14.91
CA ALA A 45 18.17 1.51 15.75
C ALA A 45 17.32 2.15 16.85
N PRO A 46 17.80 2.18 18.11
CA PRO A 46 17.10 2.93 19.15
C PRO A 46 16.98 4.40 18.77
N GLU A 47 15.86 5.01 19.08
CA GLU A 47 15.72 6.45 18.89
C GLU A 47 16.50 7.17 19.98
N ALA A 48 17.47 8.00 19.59
CA ALA A 48 18.21 8.80 20.54
C ALA A 48 17.27 9.85 21.16
N PRO A 49 17.21 9.97 22.48
CA PRO A 49 16.40 11.02 23.09
C PRO A 49 16.79 12.39 22.52
N ASP A 50 15.79 13.19 22.20
CA ASP A 50 15.96 14.57 21.71
C ASP A 50 16.74 14.69 20.38
N ALA A 51 16.83 13.60 19.61
CA ALA A 51 17.51 13.64 18.30
C ALA A 51 16.85 14.59 17.31
N LEU A 52 15.52 14.78 17.43
CA LEU A 52 14.73 15.60 16.50
C LEU A 52 14.10 16.79 17.24
N SER A 53 14.24 17.97 16.67
CA SER A 53 13.47 19.14 17.12
C SER A 53 11.98 18.95 16.80
N GLU A 54 11.11 19.70 17.44
CA GLU A 54 9.66 19.65 17.21
C GLU A 54 9.28 19.95 15.75
N ARG A 55 10.05 20.79 15.08
CA ARG A 55 9.85 21.10 13.66
C ARG A 55 10.19 19.88 12.80
N GLU A 56 11.29 19.22 13.11
CA GLU A 56 11.72 18.01 12.39
C GLU A 56 10.77 16.84 12.64
N LYS A 57 10.27 16.66 13.86
CA LYS A 57 9.25 15.65 14.17
C LYS A 57 7.99 15.87 13.34
N ARG A 58 7.51 17.12 13.29
CA ARG A 58 6.31 17.45 12.49
C ARG A 58 6.55 17.21 10.99
N HIS A 59 7.75 17.53 10.50
CA HIS A 59 8.09 17.29 9.09
C HIS A 59 8.14 15.79 8.78
N ALA A 60 8.87 15.02 9.59
CA ALA A 60 8.97 13.56 9.42
C ALA A 60 7.57 12.92 9.50
N ALA A 61 6.75 13.34 10.46
CA ALA A 61 5.39 12.84 10.61
C ALA A 61 4.52 13.16 9.37
N GLY A 62 4.70 14.35 8.80
CA GLY A 62 4.00 14.73 7.55
C GLY A 62 4.37 13.80 6.41
N LEU A 63 5.67 13.51 6.23
CA LEU A 63 6.15 12.59 5.19
C LEU A 63 5.67 11.16 5.42
N MET A 64 5.73 10.67 6.67
CA MET A 64 5.25 9.32 7.01
C MET A 64 3.74 9.20 6.83
N ARG A 65 2.97 10.29 7.06
CA ARG A 65 1.52 10.31 6.83
C ARG A 65 1.21 10.21 5.34
N VAL A 66 2.01 10.90 4.52
CA VAL A 66 1.89 10.81 3.04
C VAL A 66 2.13 9.36 2.60
N ASN A 67 3.20 8.71 3.11
CA ASN A 67 3.49 7.31 2.78
C ASN A 67 2.31 6.42 3.20
N HIS A 68 1.84 6.55 4.45
CA HIS A 68 0.72 5.77 4.98
C HIS A 68 -0.52 5.85 4.07
N VAL A 69 -0.86 7.05 3.59
CA VAL A 69 -2.01 7.24 2.67
C VAL A 69 -1.73 6.57 1.33
N GLY A 70 -0.49 6.65 0.84
CA GLY A 70 -0.07 5.96 -0.38
C GLY A 70 -0.33 4.46 -0.30
N GLU A 71 0.07 3.82 0.83
CA GLU A 71 -0.12 2.38 1.04
C GLU A 71 -1.61 2.01 1.16
N VAL A 72 -2.42 2.87 1.79
CA VAL A 72 -3.88 2.70 1.84
C VAL A 72 -4.44 2.63 0.42
N CYS A 73 -3.98 3.51 -0.47
CA CYS A 73 -4.43 3.57 -1.85
C CYS A 73 -3.90 2.41 -2.70
N ALA A 74 -2.61 2.08 -2.57
CA ALA A 74 -1.95 1.02 -3.34
C ALA A 74 -2.59 -0.34 -3.04
N GLN A 75 -2.80 -0.65 -1.75
CA GLN A 75 -3.46 -1.89 -1.35
C GLN A 75 -4.86 -2.01 -1.97
N ALA A 76 -5.67 -0.94 -1.87
CA ALA A 76 -7.03 -0.93 -2.43
C ALA A 76 -6.99 -1.13 -3.95
N LEU A 77 -6.03 -0.48 -4.60
CA LEU A 77 -5.84 -0.53 -6.06
C LEU A 77 -5.49 -1.95 -6.50
N TYR A 78 -4.47 -2.57 -5.90
CA TYR A 78 -4.01 -3.92 -6.29
C TYR A 78 -5.06 -4.98 -5.98
N ARG A 79 -5.83 -4.82 -4.91
CA ARG A 79 -6.98 -5.70 -4.64
C ARG A 79 -8.04 -5.58 -5.71
N GLY A 80 -8.35 -4.37 -6.15
CA GLY A 80 -9.29 -4.12 -7.26
C GLY A 80 -8.81 -4.76 -8.55
N GLN A 81 -7.54 -4.57 -8.88
CA GLN A 81 -6.91 -5.16 -10.06
C GLN A 81 -6.96 -6.69 -10.00
N ALA A 82 -6.60 -7.27 -8.85
CA ALA A 82 -6.59 -8.73 -8.65
C ALA A 82 -8.00 -9.32 -8.74
N ALA A 83 -9.01 -8.62 -8.19
CA ALA A 83 -10.40 -9.09 -8.18
C ALA A 83 -10.95 -9.24 -9.60
N ALA A 84 -10.60 -8.32 -10.48
CA ALA A 84 -11.06 -8.32 -11.88
C ALA A 84 -10.14 -9.08 -12.83
N CYS A 85 -8.91 -9.39 -12.41
CA CYS A 85 -7.93 -10.08 -13.25
C CYS A 85 -8.26 -11.57 -13.40
N ARG A 86 -8.37 -12.04 -14.63
CA ARG A 86 -8.71 -13.45 -14.93
C ARG A 86 -7.47 -14.33 -15.05
N GLU A 87 -6.32 -13.74 -15.36
CA GLU A 87 -5.08 -14.48 -15.56
C GLU A 87 -4.47 -14.82 -14.18
N PRO A 88 -4.30 -16.14 -13.86
CA PRO A 88 -3.90 -16.54 -12.50
C PRO A 88 -2.55 -16.01 -12.02
N ALA A 89 -1.54 -15.96 -12.90
CA ALA A 89 -0.20 -15.50 -12.51
C ALA A 89 -0.20 -13.99 -12.19
N ALA A 90 -0.85 -13.19 -13.05
CA ALA A 90 -0.97 -11.75 -12.81
C ALA A 90 -1.80 -11.46 -11.54
N ARG A 91 -2.87 -12.26 -11.33
CA ARG A 91 -3.69 -12.14 -10.11
C ARG A 91 -2.88 -12.45 -8.86
N ALA A 92 -2.03 -13.47 -8.91
CA ALA A 92 -1.18 -13.87 -7.78
C ALA A 92 -0.19 -12.74 -7.45
N LEU A 93 0.47 -12.19 -8.47
CA LEU A 93 1.42 -11.08 -8.34
C LEU A 93 0.76 -9.86 -7.67
N LEU A 94 -0.44 -9.47 -8.15
CA LEU A 94 -1.18 -8.34 -7.59
C LEU A 94 -1.60 -8.57 -6.12
N ARG A 95 -1.95 -9.82 -5.78
CA ARG A 95 -2.31 -10.18 -4.39
C ARG A 95 -1.10 -10.18 -3.47
N GLU A 96 0.04 -10.62 -3.98
CA GLU A 96 1.30 -10.63 -3.24
C GLU A 96 1.71 -9.18 -2.92
N ALA A 97 1.74 -8.31 -3.93
CA ALA A 97 2.02 -6.89 -3.72
C ALA A 97 1.04 -6.29 -2.70
N ALA A 98 -0.28 -6.49 -2.90
CA ALA A 98 -1.28 -5.97 -1.96
C ALA A 98 -1.08 -6.48 -0.52
N ALA A 99 -0.49 -7.65 -0.33
CA ALA A 99 -0.19 -8.18 1.01
C ALA A 99 1.05 -7.50 1.60
N GLU A 100 2.05 -7.21 0.77
CA GLU A 100 3.26 -6.50 1.21
C GLU A 100 2.96 -5.04 1.58
N GLU A 101 2.00 -4.40 0.91
CA GLU A 101 1.56 -3.04 1.28
C GLU A 101 0.99 -2.98 2.70
N VAL A 102 0.50 -4.11 3.25
CA VAL A 102 0.06 -4.16 4.66
C VAL A 102 1.25 -3.98 5.60
N ASP A 103 2.42 -4.53 5.23
CA ASP A 103 3.64 -4.35 6.02
C ASP A 103 4.06 -2.88 6.03
N HIS A 104 4.11 -2.26 4.84
CA HIS A 104 4.45 -0.84 4.68
C HIS A 104 3.51 0.05 5.50
N LEU A 105 2.21 -0.25 5.41
CA LEU A 105 1.17 0.47 6.15
C LEU A 105 1.42 0.38 7.67
N ALA A 106 1.69 -0.83 8.17
CA ALA A 106 1.93 -1.06 9.60
C ALA A 106 3.22 -0.36 10.06
N TRP A 107 4.27 -0.37 9.23
CA TRP A 107 5.54 0.31 9.54
C TRP A 107 5.34 1.83 9.60
N CYS A 108 4.61 2.40 8.63
CA CYS A 108 4.30 3.83 8.62
C CYS A 108 3.44 4.22 9.84
N HIS A 109 2.45 3.37 10.19
CA HIS A 109 1.58 3.59 11.36
C HIS A 109 2.41 3.63 12.66
N GLU A 110 3.28 2.65 12.85
CA GLU A 110 4.14 2.58 14.04
C GLU A 110 5.07 3.80 14.11
N ARG A 111 5.69 4.18 12.97
CA ARG A 111 6.56 5.37 12.97
C ARG A 111 5.79 6.65 13.29
N LEU A 112 4.57 6.79 12.79
CA LEU A 112 3.72 7.94 13.13
C LEU A 112 3.47 8.00 14.64
N ARG A 113 3.19 6.84 15.26
CA ARG A 113 2.97 6.73 16.69
C ARG A 113 4.23 7.13 17.48
N GLU A 114 5.42 6.67 17.06
CA GLU A 114 6.71 7.03 17.65
C GLU A 114 6.96 8.56 17.58
N LEU A 115 6.55 9.19 16.48
CA LEU A 115 6.69 10.63 16.27
C LEU A 115 5.62 11.45 17.00
N GLY A 116 4.74 10.80 17.79
CA GLY A 116 3.65 11.45 18.51
C GLY A 116 2.56 11.98 17.57
N SER A 117 2.39 11.32 16.42
CA SER A 117 1.46 11.76 15.38
C SER A 117 0.45 10.66 15.07
N ARG A 118 -0.33 10.85 14.02
CA ARG A 118 -1.41 9.95 13.64
C ARG A 118 -1.54 9.85 12.12
N PRO A 119 -2.16 8.76 11.62
CA PRO A 119 -2.54 8.68 10.20
C PRO A 119 -3.51 9.79 9.79
N SER A 120 -3.65 9.99 8.50
CA SER A 120 -4.53 11.01 7.94
C SER A 120 -5.99 10.73 8.30
N LEU A 121 -6.71 11.77 8.71
CA LEU A 121 -8.16 11.72 8.94
C LEU A 121 -8.93 11.44 7.65
N LEU A 122 -8.29 11.67 6.50
CA LEU A 122 -8.89 11.42 5.19
C LEU A 122 -8.70 9.98 4.70
N ASN A 123 -8.08 9.10 5.50
CA ASN A 123 -7.88 7.69 5.10
C ASN A 123 -9.17 6.99 4.65
N PRO A 124 -10.33 7.13 5.36
CA PRO A 124 -11.56 6.53 4.87
C PRO A 124 -11.98 7.07 3.49
N PHE A 125 -11.77 8.35 3.25
CA PHE A 125 -12.05 8.98 1.95
C PHE A 125 -11.10 8.44 0.88
N TRP A 126 -9.80 8.37 1.17
CA TRP A 126 -8.81 7.83 0.22
C TRP A 126 -9.05 6.36 -0.08
N TYR A 127 -9.30 5.55 0.94
CA TYR A 127 -9.61 4.12 0.77
C TYR A 127 -10.89 3.91 -0.05
N THR A 128 -11.98 4.55 0.37
CA THR A 128 -13.27 4.46 -0.35
C THR A 128 -13.19 5.14 -1.71
N GLY A 129 -12.43 6.20 -1.80
CA GLY A 129 -12.11 6.84 -3.08
C GLY A 129 -11.33 5.92 -3.99
N SER A 130 -10.43 5.19 -3.47
CA SER A 130 -9.71 4.12 -4.17
C SER A 130 -10.55 2.88 -4.40
N UNK A 131 -11.46 2.71 -3.59
CA UNK A 131 -12.30 1.56 -3.75
C UNK A 131 -13.70 1.82 -4.12
N UNK A 132 -14.20 2.79 -3.78
CA UNK A 132 -15.52 2.94 -4.04
C UNK A 132 -15.82 4.17 -4.79
N UNK A 133 -15.34 4.91 -4.56
CA UNK A 133 -15.68 5.94 -5.14
C UNK A 133 -15.24 6.42 -6.13
N UNK A 134 -14.24 6.36 -5.68
CA UNK A 134 -14.12 6.51 -6.35
C UNK A 134 -14.06 5.53 -6.69
N UNK A 135 -14.49 4.89 -6.08
CA UNK A 135 -14.64 3.96 -6.39
C UNK A 135 -14.50 3.95 -7.44
N UNK A 136 -15.01 4.50 -7.50
CA UNK A 136 -14.98 4.59 -8.73
C UNK A 136 -13.63 5.07 -9.27
N UNK A 137 -13.21 5.60 -8.55
CA UNK A 137 -12.01 6.07 -9.08
C UNK A 137 -10.82 5.13 -8.97
N UNK A 138 -10.55 4.77 -8.00
CA UNK A 138 -9.40 3.96 -7.90
C UNK A 138 -9.66 2.50 -7.95
N UNK A 139 -10.58 2.16 -7.47
CA UNK A 139 -10.96 0.84 -7.67
C UNK A 139 -11.49 0.57 -9.06
N UNK A 140 -11.99 1.47 -9.31
CA UNK A 140 -12.41 1.48 -10.62
C UNK A 140 -11.27 1.59 -11.56
N LEU A 141 -10.40 2.31 -11.19
CA LEU A 141 -9.21 2.39 -12.06
C LEU A 141 -8.51 1.03 -12.13
N GLY A 142 -8.34 0.35 -10.99
CA GLY A 142 -7.78 -1.00 -10.96
C GLY A 142 -8.61 -2.01 -11.76
N VAL A 143 -9.92 -1.98 -11.55
CA VAL A 143 -10.85 -2.83 -12.29
C VAL A 143 -10.79 -2.51 -13.79
N LEU A 144 -10.83 -1.21 -14.13
CA LEU A 144 -10.73 -0.76 -15.53
C LEU A 144 -9.39 -1.15 -16.16
N ALA A 145 -8.31 -1.03 -15.40
CA ALA A 145 -6.99 -1.48 -15.87
C ALA A 145 -7.00 -2.97 -16.17
N SER A 146 -7.68 -3.77 -15.35
CA SER A 146 -7.85 -5.21 -15.58
C SER A 146 -8.61 -5.50 -16.88
N TYR A 147 -9.68 -4.73 -17.14
CA TYR A 147 -10.45 -4.90 -18.39
C TYR A 147 -9.66 -4.47 -19.64
N ALA A 148 -8.65 -3.63 -19.46
CA ALA A 148 -7.77 -3.22 -20.56
C ALA A 148 -6.77 -4.33 -20.97
N GLY A 149 -6.81 -5.46 -20.27
CA GLY A 149 -5.96 -6.63 -20.55
C GLY A 149 -4.75 -6.70 -19.61
N VAL A 150 -4.23 -7.90 -19.46
CA VAL A 150 -3.14 -8.18 -18.52
C VAL A 150 -1.93 -7.25 -18.70
N PRO A 151 -1.43 -7.00 -19.94
CA PRO A 151 -0.26 -6.11 -20.08
C PRO A 151 -0.50 -4.68 -19.57
N ARG A 152 -1.70 -4.11 -19.80
CA ARG A 152 -2.02 -2.76 -19.31
C ARG A 152 -2.30 -2.76 -17.81
N ASN A 153 -2.91 -3.84 -17.31
CA ASN A 153 -3.16 -4.02 -15.87
C ASN A 153 -1.83 -4.02 -15.10
N LEU A 154 -0.85 -4.82 -15.54
CA LEU A 154 0.48 -4.86 -14.96
C LEU A 154 1.26 -3.56 -15.22
N GLY A 155 1.05 -2.93 -16.37
CA GLY A 155 1.62 -1.62 -16.69
C GLY A 155 1.12 -0.52 -15.76
N PHE A 156 -0.13 -0.63 -15.30
CA PHE A 156 -0.70 0.31 -14.32
C PHE A 156 0.00 0.13 -12.96
N MET A 157 0.20 -1.12 -12.53
CA MET A 157 0.98 -1.42 -11.31
C MET A 157 2.40 -0.85 -11.44
N ALA A 158 3.11 -1.19 -12.52
CA ALA A 158 4.49 -0.73 -12.74
C ALA A 158 4.61 0.80 -12.72
N GLU A 159 3.64 1.52 -13.28
CA GLU A 159 3.64 2.99 -13.28
C GLU A 159 3.34 3.54 -11.86
N THR A 160 2.45 2.89 -11.12
CA THR A 160 2.17 3.25 -9.72
C THR A 160 3.46 3.15 -8.90
N GLU A 161 4.14 1.99 -8.98
CA GLU A 161 5.38 1.77 -8.22
C GLU A 161 6.49 2.73 -8.63
N ARG A 162 6.61 3.02 -9.93
CA ARG A 162 7.59 3.99 -10.42
C ARG A 162 7.37 5.38 -9.79
N GLN A 163 6.11 5.78 -9.64
CA GLN A 163 5.77 7.08 -9.03
C GLN A 163 6.00 7.06 -7.51
N VAL A 164 5.67 5.95 -6.85
CA VAL A 164 5.92 5.78 -5.40
C VAL A 164 7.43 5.76 -5.14
N GLU A 165 8.21 4.98 -5.90
CA GLU A 165 9.68 4.92 -5.79
C GLU A 165 10.30 6.32 -5.89
N ALA A 166 9.88 7.11 -6.89
CA ALA A 166 10.37 8.48 -7.08
C ALA A 166 9.98 9.40 -5.92
N HIS A 167 8.80 9.18 -5.34
CA HIS A 167 8.29 9.92 -4.21
C HIS A 167 9.08 9.62 -2.93
N LEU A 168 9.31 8.33 -2.65
CA LEU A 168 10.11 7.87 -1.51
C LEU A 168 11.55 8.39 -1.60
N ASP A 169 12.11 8.42 -2.81
CA ASP A 169 13.43 9.01 -3.05
C ASP A 169 13.43 10.51 -2.68
N GLY A 170 12.36 11.22 -3.01
CA GLY A 170 12.17 12.63 -2.59
C GLY A 170 12.13 12.77 -1.06
N HIS A 171 11.43 11.85 -0.38
CA HIS A 171 11.36 11.85 1.08
C HIS A 171 12.74 11.62 1.71
N LEU A 172 13.53 10.68 1.18
CA LEU A 172 14.88 10.41 1.67
C LEU A 172 15.79 11.65 1.58
N ARG A 173 15.57 12.52 0.58
CA ARG A 173 16.32 13.76 0.43
C ARG A 173 15.93 14.84 1.43
N THR A 174 14.70 14.79 1.96
CA THR A 174 14.16 15.88 2.81
C THR A 174 14.01 15.46 4.27
N LEU A 175 13.98 14.17 4.59
CA LEU A 175 13.97 13.66 5.96
C LEU A 175 15.23 14.13 6.70
N PRO A 176 15.11 14.56 7.97
CA PRO A 176 16.29 14.91 8.76
C PRO A 176 17.33 13.80 8.74
N VAL A 177 18.60 14.15 8.62
CA VAL A 177 19.69 13.16 8.51
C VAL A 177 19.81 12.30 9.77
N GLN A 178 19.43 12.85 10.92
CA GLN A 178 19.47 12.14 12.20
C GLN A 178 18.22 11.25 12.42
N ASP A 179 17.19 11.40 11.60
CA ASP A 179 15.98 10.54 11.67
C ASP A 179 16.23 9.20 10.96
N GLN A 180 17.16 8.43 11.52
CA GLN A 180 17.55 7.14 10.91
C GLN A 180 16.36 6.19 10.84
N ARG A 181 15.49 6.21 11.86
CA ARG A 181 14.33 5.30 11.89
C ARG A 181 13.36 5.53 10.73
N SER A 182 12.99 6.78 10.45
CA SER A 182 12.14 7.08 9.27
C SER A 182 12.88 6.76 7.97
N ARG A 183 14.17 7.05 7.92
CA ARG A 183 15.00 6.78 6.72
C ARG A 183 15.09 5.27 6.42
N ASP A 184 15.27 4.43 7.44
CA ASP A 184 15.33 2.97 7.28
C ASP A 184 14.02 2.41 6.71
N ILE A 185 12.88 2.89 7.25
CA ILE A 185 11.55 2.48 6.76
C ILE A 185 11.39 2.88 5.29
N VAL A 186 11.62 4.16 4.98
CA VAL A 186 11.43 4.70 3.62
C VAL A 186 12.38 4.03 2.62
N GLN A 187 13.61 3.73 3.05
CA GLN A 187 14.59 3.03 2.20
C GLN A 187 14.10 1.61 1.88
N LYS A 188 13.62 0.88 2.91
CA LYS A 188 13.11 -0.49 2.72
C LYS A 188 11.87 -0.49 1.82
N MET A 189 10.94 0.42 2.04
CA MET A 189 9.77 0.58 1.16
C MET A 189 10.21 0.82 -0.29
N LYS A 190 11.13 1.77 -0.51
CA LYS A 190 11.63 2.10 -1.85
C LYS A 190 12.22 0.87 -2.56
N GLU A 191 12.95 0.01 -1.83
CA GLU A 191 13.51 -1.23 -2.37
C GLU A 191 12.42 -2.21 -2.79
N ASP A 192 11.38 -2.34 -1.97
CA ASP A 192 10.24 -3.22 -2.25
C ASP A 192 9.47 -2.72 -3.48
N GLU A 193 9.19 -1.40 -3.56
CA GLU A 193 8.48 -0.81 -4.73
C GLU A 193 9.26 -1.01 -6.03
N ALA A 194 10.59 -0.90 -5.97
CA ALA A 194 11.44 -1.19 -7.14
C ALA A 194 11.30 -2.66 -7.57
N GLN A 195 11.16 -3.58 -6.61
CA GLN A 195 10.94 -5.01 -6.90
C GLN A 195 9.54 -5.27 -7.46
N HIS A 196 8.51 -4.63 -6.91
CA HIS A 196 7.12 -4.71 -7.41
C HIS A 196 7.09 -4.25 -8.86
N ARG A 197 7.66 -3.07 -9.15
CA ARG A 197 7.74 -2.53 -10.51
C ARG A 197 8.43 -3.52 -11.45
N ALA A 198 9.62 -3.99 -11.07
CA ALA A 198 10.39 -4.92 -11.90
C ALA A 198 9.62 -6.24 -12.14
N SER A 199 8.89 -6.73 -11.14
CA SER A 199 8.08 -7.95 -11.26
C SER A 199 6.91 -7.76 -12.22
N ALA A 200 6.23 -6.60 -12.13
CA ALA A 200 5.13 -6.27 -13.06
C ALA A 200 5.65 -6.15 -14.51
N GLU A 201 6.81 -5.52 -14.69
CA GLU A 201 7.44 -5.37 -16.01
C GLU A 201 7.85 -6.74 -16.59
N ARG A 202 8.52 -7.59 -15.77
CA ARG A 202 8.91 -8.95 -16.20
C ARG A 202 7.72 -9.83 -16.53
N ALA A 203 6.59 -9.61 -15.87
CA ALA A 203 5.35 -10.35 -16.13
C ALA A 203 4.59 -9.83 -17.37
N GLY A 204 5.18 -8.89 -18.12
CA GLY A 204 4.63 -8.40 -19.38
C GLY A 204 3.87 -7.08 -19.30
N GLY A 205 4.04 -6.34 -18.21
CA GLY A 205 3.47 -5.00 -18.08
C GLY A 205 3.99 -4.06 -19.15
N VAL A 206 3.09 -3.33 -19.82
CA VAL A 206 3.46 -2.37 -20.87
C VAL A 206 3.28 -0.94 -20.39
N PRO A 207 4.15 -0.02 -20.81
CA PRO A 207 4.04 1.39 -20.41
C PRO A 207 2.67 1.98 -20.74
N LEU A 208 2.12 2.73 -19.80
CA LEU A 208 0.84 3.44 -19.98
C LEU A 208 1.02 4.67 -20.88
N PRO A 209 -0.04 5.06 -21.62
CA PRO A 209 0.00 6.31 -22.40
C PRO A 209 0.33 7.52 -21.53
N ALA A 210 1.05 8.49 -22.11
CA ALA A 210 1.50 9.69 -21.41
C ALA A 210 0.37 10.48 -20.70
N PRO A 211 -0.84 10.64 -21.29
CA PRO A 211 -1.92 11.32 -20.60
C PRO A 211 -2.38 10.59 -19.32
N VAL A 212 -2.40 9.24 -19.34
CA VAL A 212 -2.79 8.43 -18.17
C VAL A 212 -1.75 8.63 -17.06
N ARG A 213 -0.45 8.55 -17.40
CA ARG A 213 0.64 8.78 -16.44
C ARG A 213 0.59 10.19 -15.85
N GLY A 214 0.22 11.19 -16.70
CA GLY A 214 0.03 12.58 -16.26
C GLY A 214 -1.10 12.72 -15.27
N ALA A 215 -2.24 12.09 -15.56
CA ALA A 215 -3.40 12.09 -14.66
C ALA A 215 -3.08 11.43 -13.32
N MET A 216 -2.34 10.31 -13.34
CA MET A 216 -1.90 9.62 -12.12
C MET A 216 -1.04 10.55 -11.25
N ARG A 217 -0.06 11.24 -11.86
CA ARG A 217 0.80 12.21 -11.15
C ARG A 217 0.00 13.36 -10.54
N ALA A 218 -0.98 13.89 -11.29
CA ALA A 218 -1.80 14.98 -10.80
C ALA A 218 -2.63 14.56 -9.58
N MET A 219 -3.25 13.38 -9.64
CA MET A 219 -4.00 12.81 -8.51
C MET A 219 -3.11 12.56 -7.30
N SER A 220 -1.94 11.96 -7.53
CA SER A 220 -0.95 11.72 -6.49
C SER A 220 -0.54 13.03 -5.80
N LYS A 221 -0.32 14.09 -6.59
CA LYS A 221 0.06 15.40 -6.03
C LYS A 221 -1.02 15.99 -5.13
N VAL A 222 -2.30 15.85 -5.50
CA VAL A 222 -3.43 16.31 -4.66
C VAL A 222 -3.44 15.51 -3.35
N MET A 223 -3.36 14.18 -3.45
CA MET A 223 -3.37 13.28 -2.28
C MET A 223 -2.21 13.61 -1.33
N THR A 224 -0.98 13.69 -1.85
CA THR A 224 0.21 13.90 -1.01
C THR A 224 0.21 15.28 -0.35
N SER A 225 -0.25 16.32 -1.09
CA SER A 225 -0.34 17.68 -0.54
C SER A 225 -1.33 17.78 0.62
N THR A 226 -2.46 17.07 0.53
CA THR A 226 -3.47 17.07 1.61
C THR A 226 -3.04 16.17 2.78
N ALA A 227 -2.52 14.99 2.49
CA ALA A 227 -2.10 14.01 3.51
C ALA A 227 -0.97 14.53 4.40
N TYR A 228 -0.10 15.37 3.86
CA TYR A 228 1.01 15.94 4.62
C TYR A 228 0.52 16.70 5.87
N TRP A 229 -0.61 17.41 5.75
CA TRP A 229 -1.14 18.28 6.80
C TRP A 229 -2.28 17.66 7.62
N LEU A 230 -3.08 16.76 7.01
CA LEU A 230 -4.30 16.20 7.60
C LEU A 230 -4.18 14.71 7.92
#